data_b224a7def6848949c2548ebf78615e54
#
_entry.id   b224a7def6848949c2548ebf78615e54
#
_cell.length_a   1.000
_cell.length_b   1.000
_cell.length_c   1.000
_cell.angle_alpha   90.00
_cell.angle_beta   90.00
_cell.angle_gamma   90.00
#
_symmetry.space_group_name_H-M   'P 1'
#
loop_
_entity.id
_entity.type
_entity.pdbx_description
1 polymer ?
#
loop_
_entity_poly.entity_id
_entity_poly.type
_entity_poly.pdbx_seq_one_letter_code
_entity_poly.pdbx_strand_id
1 'polypeptide(L)'
;QDWLGVVVAIPEPWVTQLTDLRLRLGDLAGSRIPAHITLMPPTPIAREARAEVIDHLRSIASRHAPFRITLSGTDSFRPVSNVAFMTLAEGASACADLAEEIRSGPLDHDTRFPYHPHVTLAQDVDDIALDLALDIGATVEASWIVPGFRLDRIDPSGIYSSMALFDFDASGH
;
A
#
# COMPACT_ATOMS: atom_id res chain seq x y z
N GLN A 1 -14.43 -10.05 14.85
CA GLN A 1 -13.36 -10.12 13.82
C GLN A 1 -13.35 -8.84 13.01
N ASP A 2 -12.18 -8.24 12.87
CA ASP A 2 -11.97 -7.03 12.07
C ASP A 2 -11.13 -7.35 10.84
N TRP A 3 -11.34 -6.61 9.76
CA TRP A 3 -10.45 -6.63 8.60
C TRP A 3 -9.44 -5.53 8.75
N LEU A 4 -8.15 -5.90 8.79
CA LEU A 4 -7.05 -4.97 8.98
C LEU A 4 -6.08 -5.05 7.81
N GLY A 5 -5.50 -3.90 7.45
CA GLY A 5 -4.47 -3.80 6.43
C GLY A 5 -3.32 -2.92 6.90
N VAL A 6 -2.15 -3.09 6.30
CA VAL A 6 -0.98 -2.27 6.60
C VAL A 6 -0.52 -1.60 5.30
N VAL A 7 -0.37 -0.29 5.35
CA VAL A 7 -0.04 0.51 4.17
C VAL A 7 1.05 1.53 4.45
N VAL A 8 1.76 1.92 3.39
CA VAL A 8 2.60 3.10 3.36
C VAL A 8 1.79 4.23 2.72
N ALA A 9 1.64 5.34 3.43
CA ALA A 9 0.94 6.51 2.92
C ALA A 9 1.78 7.23 1.87
N ILE A 10 1.11 7.84 0.89
CA ILE A 10 1.74 8.68 -0.12
C ILE A 10 1.47 10.14 0.26
N PRO A 11 2.51 11.00 0.32
CA PRO A 11 2.31 12.39 0.71
C PRO A 11 1.73 13.23 -0.41
N GLU A 12 1.24 14.43 -0.04
CA GLU A 12 0.87 15.42 -1.04
C GLU A 12 2.12 15.95 -1.78
N PRO A 13 2.01 16.36 -3.04
CA PRO A 13 0.75 16.45 -3.81
C PRO A 13 0.33 15.14 -4.49
N TRP A 14 1.12 14.10 -4.40
CA TRP A 14 0.93 12.87 -5.18
C TRP A 14 -0.27 12.05 -4.74
N VAL A 15 -0.57 12.02 -3.43
CA VAL A 15 -1.73 11.26 -2.95
C VAL A 15 -3.03 11.76 -3.60
N THR A 16 -3.24 13.06 -3.67
CA THR A 16 -4.42 13.66 -4.31
C THR A 16 -4.38 13.43 -5.82
N GLN A 17 -3.24 13.65 -6.44
CA GLN A 17 -3.08 13.51 -7.90
C GLN A 17 -3.40 12.08 -8.35
N LEU A 18 -2.86 11.08 -7.67
CA LEU A 18 -3.05 9.67 -8.04
C LEU A 18 -4.45 9.17 -7.69
N THR A 19 -5.01 9.63 -6.56
CA THR A 19 -6.37 9.29 -6.16
C THR A 19 -7.39 9.87 -7.14
N ASP A 20 -7.21 11.12 -7.56
CA ASP A 20 -8.09 11.78 -8.52
C ASP A 20 -8.02 11.09 -9.89
N LEU A 21 -6.84 10.68 -10.31
CA LEU A 21 -6.67 9.94 -11.57
C LEU A 21 -7.49 8.65 -11.54
N ARG A 22 -7.44 7.91 -10.44
CA ARG A 22 -8.19 6.66 -10.26
C ARG A 22 -9.69 6.90 -10.40
N LEU A 23 -10.20 7.94 -9.75
CA LEU A 23 -11.62 8.32 -9.83
C LEU A 23 -12.03 8.73 -11.24
N ARG A 24 -11.21 9.51 -11.95
CA ARG A 24 -11.48 9.96 -13.33
C ARG A 24 -11.53 8.80 -14.30
N LEU A 25 -10.79 7.74 -14.05
CA LEU A 25 -10.77 6.54 -14.89
C LEU A 25 -11.93 5.58 -14.60
N GLY A 26 -12.81 5.95 -13.66
CA GLY A 26 -14.00 5.16 -13.33
C GLY A 26 -13.79 4.13 -12.24
N ASP A 27 -12.64 4.13 -11.58
CA ASP A 27 -12.37 3.25 -10.45
C ASP A 27 -12.84 3.93 -9.16
N LEU A 28 -14.07 3.63 -8.75
CA LEU A 28 -14.70 4.27 -7.60
C LEU A 28 -14.09 3.85 -6.26
N ALA A 29 -13.26 2.81 -6.24
CA ALA A 29 -12.52 2.44 -5.03
C ALA A 29 -11.59 3.56 -4.56
N GLY A 30 -11.19 4.49 -5.45
CA GLY A 30 -10.46 5.69 -5.06
C GLY A 30 -11.17 6.56 -4.02
N SER A 31 -12.50 6.45 -3.89
CA SER A 31 -13.27 7.16 -2.86
C SER A 31 -13.21 6.47 -1.49
N ARG A 32 -12.73 5.23 -1.43
CA ARG A 32 -12.70 4.41 -0.21
C ARG A 32 -11.35 4.41 0.46
N ILE A 33 -10.28 4.59 -0.31
CA ILE A 33 -8.92 4.66 0.20
C ILE A 33 -8.09 5.58 -0.69
N PRO A 34 -7.37 6.56 -0.11
CA PRO A 34 -6.39 7.35 -0.86
C PRO A 34 -5.30 6.46 -1.45
N ALA A 35 -4.64 6.92 -2.51
CA ALA A 35 -3.51 6.20 -3.11
C ALA A 35 -2.49 5.82 -2.03
N HIS A 36 -1.99 4.59 -2.11
CA HIS A 36 -1.14 4.01 -1.06
C HIS A 36 -0.31 2.87 -1.64
N ILE A 37 0.65 2.41 -0.84
CA ILE A 37 1.40 1.18 -1.11
C ILE A 37 0.99 0.15 -0.06
N THR A 38 0.48 -1.00 -0.48
CA THR A 38 0.10 -2.06 0.44
C THR A 38 1.33 -2.81 0.93
N LEU A 39 1.43 -2.99 2.25
CA LEU A 39 2.39 -3.91 2.87
C LEU A 39 1.70 -5.23 3.25
N MET A 40 0.48 -5.14 3.78
CA MET A 40 -0.38 -6.30 4.05
C MET A 40 -1.78 -5.99 3.55
N PRO A 41 -2.34 -6.80 2.64
CA PRO A 41 -3.70 -6.59 2.19
C PRO A 41 -4.70 -6.84 3.32
N PRO A 42 -5.98 -6.41 3.15
CA PRO A 42 -7.01 -6.66 4.16
C PRO A 42 -7.05 -8.12 4.59
N THR A 43 -6.90 -8.35 5.87
CA THR A 43 -6.78 -9.67 6.50
C THR A 43 -7.71 -9.73 7.70
N PRO A 44 -8.52 -10.79 7.85
CA PRO A 44 -9.40 -10.92 9.01
C PRO A 44 -8.59 -11.25 10.27
N ILE A 45 -8.75 -10.42 11.30
CA ILE A 45 -8.04 -10.55 12.57
C ILE A 45 -9.06 -10.60 13.71
N ALA A 46 -8.94 -11.59 14.57
CA ALA A 46 -9.78 -11.66 15.78
C ALA A 46 -9.52 -10.44 16.66
N ARG A 47 -10.57 -9.89 17.26
CA ARG A 47 -10.44 -8.70 18.12
C ARG A 47 -9.51 -8.94 19.30
N GLU A 48 -9.48 -10.16 19.82
CA GLU A 48 -8.62 -10.57 20.92
C GLU A 48 -7.13 -10.53 20.55
N ALA A 49 -6.81 -10.64 19.26
CA ALA A 49 -5.43 -10.61 18.76
C ALA A 49 -4.95 -9.17 18.46
N ARG A 50 -5.81 -8.17 18.54
CA ARG A 50 -5.48 -6.79 18.15
C ARG A 50 -4.26 -6.24 18.88
N ALA A 51 -4.20 -6.41 20.21
CA ALA A 51 -3.08 -5.90 21.00
C ALA A 51 -1.76 -6.56 20.59
N GLU A 52 -1.77 -7.86 20.35
CA GLU A 52 -0.60 -8.60 19.88
C GLU A 52 -0.15 -8.14 18.49
N VAL A 53 -1.09 -7.88 17.59
CA VAL A 53 -0.80 -7.34 16.25
C VAL A 53 -0.14 -5.97 16.35
N ILE A 54 -0.68 -5.08 17.18
CA ILE A 54 -0.12 -3.74 17.38
C ILE A 54 1.30 -3.82 17.94
N ASP A 55 1.54 -4.68 18.93
CA ASP A 55 2.88 -4.87 19.50
C ASP A 55 3.86 -5.42 18.47
N HIS A 56 3.42 -6.36 17.64
CA HIS A 56 4.21 -6.92 16.54
C HIS A 56 4.62 -5.84 15.55
N LEU A 57 3.67 -5.01 15.10
CA LEU A 57 3.93 -3.92 14.15
C LEU A 57 4.86 -2.86 14.75
N ARG A 58 4.66 -2.51 16.03
CA ARG A 58 5.53 -1.54 16.72
C ARG A 58 6.96 -2.07 16.81
N SER A 59 7.12 -3.32 17.12
CA SER A 59 8.44 -3.96 17.18
C SER A 59 9.14 -3.91 15.83
N ILE A 60 8.43 -4.20 14.74
CA ILE A 60 9.00 -4.13 13.39
C ILE A 60 9.44 -2.71 13.07
N ALA A 61 8.56 -1.72 13.29
CA ALA A 61 8.88 -0.32 12.99
C ALA A 61 10.14 0.16 13.76
N SER A 62 10.30 -0.29 15.00
CA SER A 62 11.44 0.11 15.84
C SER A 62 12.79 -0.42 15.32
N ARG A 63 12.79 -1.44 14.46
CA ARG A 63 14.00 -2.05 13.89
C ARG A 63 14.36 -1.51 12.51
N HIS A 64 13.57 -0.58 11.96
CA HIS A 64 13.80 -0.02 10.63
C HIS A 64 14.07 1.48 10.71
N ALA A 65 14.79 1.98 9.72
CA ALA A 65 15.05 3.40 9.54
C ALA A 65 14.18 3.94 8.41
N PRO A 66 13.89 5.26 8.39
CA PRO A 66 13.25 5.89 7.24
C PRO A 66 14.02 5.60 5.95
N PHE A 67 13.30 5.44 4.86
CA PHE A 67 13.90 5.14 3.56
C PHE A 67 13.18 5.91 2.46
N ARG A 68 13.85 6.03 1.31
CA ARG A 68 13.29 6.73 0.15
C ARG A 68 12.48 5.78 -0.70
N ILE A 69 11.29 6.25 -1.13
CA ILE A 69 10.54 5.66 -2.21
C ILE A 69 10.58 6.61 -3.40
N THR A 70 10.80 6.06 -4.58
CA THR A 70 10.65 6.77 -5.85
C THR A 70 9.69 6.00 -6.73
N LEU A 71 8.60 6.65 -7.14
CA LEU A 71 7.65 6.11 -8.10
C LEU A 71 8.05 6.60 -9.48
N SER A 72 8.29 5.67 -10.40
CA SER A 72 8.64 5.99 -11.78
C SER A 72 8.32 4.80 -12.67
N GLY A 73 7.58 5.03 -13.74
CA GLY A 73 7.15 3.98 -14.65
C GLY A 73 5.85 3.33 -14.25
N THR A 74 5.27 2.62 -15.18
CA THR A 74 3.99 1.93 -15.01
C THR A 74 4.08 0.51 -15.53
N ASP A 75 3.19 -0.35 -15.04
CA ASP A 75 3.04 -1.72 -15.51
C ASP A 75 1.61 -2.20 -15.19
N SER A 76 1.29 -3.41 -15.61
CA SER A 76 -0.02 -4.00 -15.41
C SER A 76 0.10 -5.46 -14.99
N PHE A 77 -0.85 -5.92 -14.19
CA PHE A 77 -0.97 -7.34 -13.85
C PHE A 77 -1.77 -8.14 -14.90
N ARG A 78 -2.25 -7.50 -15.97
CA ARG A 78 -2.97 -8.20 -17.04
C ARG A 78 -2.08 -9.27 -17.70
N PRO A 79 -2.61 -10.43 -18.07
CA PRO A 79 -4.01 -10.84 -18.02
C PRO A 79 -4.46 -11.49 -16.69
N VAL A 80 -3.58 -11.60 -15.70
CA VAL A 80 -3.90 -12.24 -14.40
C VAL A 80 -4.95 -11.44 -13.64
N SER A 81 -4.80 -10.12 -13.61
CA SER A 81 -5.80 -9.22 -13.03
C SER A 81 -5.81 -7.88 -13.77
N ASN A 82 -6.98 -7.22 -13.76
CA ASN A 82 -7.19 -5.96 -14.47
C ASN A 82 -6.72 -4.78 -13.60
N VAL A 83 -5.42 -4.64 -13.44
CA VAL A 83 -4.79 -3.61 -12.61
C VAL A 83 -3.69 -2.91 -13.40
N ALA A 84 -3.74 -1.59 -13.45
CA ALA A 84 -2.65 -0.73 -13.91
C ALA A 84 -2.04 -0.03 -12.68
N PHE A 85 -0.72 0.01 -12.61
CA PHE A 85 -0.05 0.52 -11.41
C PHE A 85 1.25 1.25 -11.73
N MET A 86 1.72 2.06 -10.78
CA MET A 86 3.07 2.64 -10.81
C MET A 86 4.04 1.71 -10.11
N THR A 87 5.23 1.62 -10.68
CA THR A 87 6.33 0.83 -10.13
C THR A 87 7.18 1.66 -9.18
N LEU A 88 7.86 1.00 -8.24
CA LEU A 88 8.85 1.62 -7.37
C LEU A 88 10.23 1.45 -8.01
N ALA A 89 10.80 2.57 -8.48
CA ALA A 89 12.17 2.60 -8.96
C ALA A 89 13.17 2.55 -7.80
N GLU A 90 12.73 2.98 -6.60
CA GLU A 90 13.53 2.99 -5.38
C GLU A 90 12.61 2.64 -4.21
N GLY A 91 13.09 1.87 -3.23
CA GLY A 91 12.33 1.51 -2.04
C GLY A 91 11.58 0.18 -2.13
N ALA A 92 11.59 -0.50 -3.27
CA ALA A 92 10.90 -1.78 -3.43
C ALA A 92 11.45 -2.86 -2.49
N SER A 93 12.77 -2.92 -2.33
CA SER A 93 13.43 -3.89 -1.44
C SER A 93 13.06 -3.65 0.02
N ALA A 94 13.06 -2.40 0.46
CA ALA A 94 12.68 -2.06 1.82
C ALA A 94 11.20 -2.41 2.09
N CYS A 95 10.30 -2.15 1.14
CA CYS A 95 8.90 -2.54 1.25
C CYS A 95 8.74 -4.07 1.32
N ALA A 96 9.52 -4.81 0.52
CA ALA A 96 9.46 -6.28 0.52
C ALA A 96 9.93 -6.84 1.85
N ASP A 97 11.00 -6.30 2.44
CA ASP A 97 11.49 -6.71 3.75
C ASP A 97 10.46 -6.47 4.84
N LEU A 98 9.83 -5.29 4.83
CA LEU A 98 8.76 -4.95 5.77
C LEU A 98 7.57 -5.90 5.62
N ALA A 99 7.13 -6.14 4.39
CA ALA A 99 6.00 -7.03 4.13
C ALA A 99 6.27 -8.45 4.63
N GLU A 100 7.48 -8.96 4.45
CA GLU A 100 7.87 -10.27 4.93
C GLU A 100 7.85 -10.34 6.46
N GLU A 101 8.41 -9.35 7.15
CA GLU A 101 8.39 -9.30 8.62
C GLU A 101 6.98 -9.14 9.16
N ILE A 102 6.14 -8.33 8.52
CA ILE A 102 4.75 -8.14 8.94
C ILE A 102 3.97 -9.45 8.87
N ARG A 103 4.20 -10.26 7.84
CA ARG A 103 3.54 -11.56 7.65
C ARG A 103 4.13 -12.67 8.50
N SER A 104 4.76 -12.37 9.60
CA SER A 104 5.28 -13.35 10.55
C SER A 104 4.53 -13.25 11.87
N GLY A 105 4.75 -14.19 12.79
CA GLY A 105 4.12 -14.17 14.11
C GLY A 105 2.59 -14.16 14.03
N PRO A 106 1.91 -13.19 14.68
CA PRO A 106 0.44 -13.17 14.75
C PRO A 106 -0.24 -12.89 13.40
N LEU A 107 0.50 -12.45 12.39
CA LEU A 107 -0.01 -12.17 11.06
C LEU A 107 0.48 -13.16 10.01
N ASP A 108 1.09 -14.27 10.45
CA ASP A 108 1.54 -15.31 9.54
C ASP A 108 0.34 -15.93 8.83
N HIS A 109 0.37 -15.90 7.51
CA HIS A 109 -0.68 -16.48 6.68
C HIS A 109 -0.14 -16.77 5.29
N ASP A 110 -0.77 -17.70 4.60
CA ASP A 110 -0.44 -18.00 3.21
C ASP A 110 -0.86 -16.85 2.31
N THR A 111 0.01 -16.49 1.39
CA THR A 111 -0.30 -15.49 0.36
C THR A 111 -0.55 -16.17 -0.98
N ARG A 112 -1.53 -15.67 -1.70
CA ARG A 112 -1.90 -16.20 -3.02
C ARG A 112 -0.84 -15.92 -4.08
N PHE A 113 -0.17 -14.76 -3.97
CA PHE A 113 0.84 -14.30 -4.91
C PHE A 113 2.07 -13.78 -4.17
N PRO A 114 3.26 -13.80 -4.80
CA PRO A 114 4.43 -13.13 -4.26
C PRO A 114 4.14 -11.63 -4.05
N TYR A 115 4.74 -11.06 -3.01
CA TYR A 115 4.58 -9.64 -2.74
C TYR A 115 5.20 -8.80 -3.85
N HIS A 116 4.46 -7.82 -4.36
CA HIS A 116 4.91 -6.89 -5.38
C HIS A 116 4.49 -5.47 -4.98
N PRO A 117 5.42 -4.62 -4.51
CA PRO A 117 5.07 -3.27 -4.11
C PRO A 117 4.68 -2.43 -5.33
N HIS A 118 3.56 -1.73 -5.22
CA HIS A 118 3.03 -0.91 -6.30
C HIS A 118 2.02 0.10 -5.79
N VAL A 119 1.72 1.10 -6.61
CA VAL A 119 0.61 2.03 -6.39
C VAL A 119 -0.41 1.81 -7.48
N THR A 120 -1.60 1.36 -7.11
CA THR A 120 -2.69 1.14 -8.07
C THR A 120 -3.14 2.46 -8.69
N LEU A 121 -3.13 2.53 -10.03
CA LEU A 121 -3.65 3.66 -10.80
C LEU A 121 -5.10 3.46 -11.19
N ALA A 122 -5.49 2.23 -11.52
CA ALA A 122 -6.86 1.85 -11.83
C ALA A 122 -7.01 0.33 -11.75
N GLN A 123 -8.17 -0.13 -11.31
CA GLN A 123 -8.48 -1.54 -11.13
C GLN A 123 -9.92 -1.84 -11.55
N ASP A 124 -10.10 -2.95 -12.25
CA ASP A 124 -11.42 -3.45 -12.68
C ASP A 124 -12.22 -2.43 -13.50
N VAL A 125 -11.52 -1.66 -14.30
CA VAL A 125 -12.06 -0.77 -15.34
C VAL A 125 -11.78 -1.40 -16.71
N ASP A 126 -12.32 -0.82 -17.79
CA ASP A 126 -12.11 -1.39 -19.12
C ASP A 126 -10.65 -1.23 -19.60
N ASP A 127 -10.30 -1.96 -20.65
CA ASP A 127 -8.93 -1.96 -21.18
C ASP A 127 -8.48 -0.59 -21.67
N ILE A 128 -9.39 0.21 -22.22
CA ILE A 128 -9.07 1.58 -22.67
C ILE A 128 -8.67 2.43 -21.46
N ALA A 129 -9.41 2.35 -20.37
CA ALA A 129 -9.10 3.08 -19.15
C ALA A 129 -7.79 2.59 -18.52
N LEU A 130 -7.52 1.27 -18.53
CA LEU A 130 -6.25 0.73 -18.03
C LEU A 130 -5.08 1.23 -18.87
N ASP A 131 -5.19 1.22 -20.20
CA ASP A 131 -4.15 1.71 -21.09
C ASP A 131 -3.90 3.21 -20.86
N LEU A 132 -4.96 3.99 -20.68
CA LEU A 132 -4.85 5.42 -20.38
C LEU A 132 -4.16 5.65 -19.03
N ALA A 133 -4.46 4.83 -18.03
CA ALA A 133 -3.79 4.88 -16.74
C ALA A 133 -2.28 4.69 -16.88
N LEU A 134 -1.87 3.71 -17.69
CA LEU A 134 -0.45 3.45 -17.94
C LEU A 134 0.24 4.65 -18.61
N ASP A 135 -0.42 5.25 -19.60
CA ASP A 135 0.14 6.39 -20.34
C ASP A 135 0.26 7.64 -19.47
N ILE A 136 -0.78 7.95 -18.69
CA ILE A 136 -0.77 9.11 -17.79
C ILE A 136 0.20 8.89 -16.65
N GLY A 137 0.17 7.72 -16.03
CA GLY A 137 1.08 7.37 -14.92
C GLY A 137 2.54 7.43 -15.33
N ALA A 138 2.85 7.09 -16.57
CA ALA A 138 4.22 7.14 -17.08
C ALA A 138 4.82 8.56 -17.06
N THR A 139 3.99 9.59 -17.00
CA THR A 139 4.44 10.99 -16.92
C THR A 139 4.64 11.46 -15.48
N VAL A 140 4.23 10.67 -14.48
CA VAL A 140 4.30 11.04 -13.06
C VAL A 140 5.60 10.49 -12.47
N GLU A 141 6.32 11.37 -11.76
CA GLU A 141 7.44 10.97 -10.94
C GLU A 141 7.24 11.54 -9.55
N ALA A 142 7.44 10.71 -8.52
CA ALA A 142 7.28 11.10 -7.14
C ALA A 142 8.42 10.49 -6.33
N SER A 143 8.92 11.23 -5.36
CA SER A 143 9.98 10.74 -4.48
C SER A 143 9.84 11.38 -3.10
N TRP A 144 9.92 10.56 -2.05
CA TRP A 144 9.83 11.05 -0.68
C TRP A 144 10.49 10.07 0.29
N ILE A 145 10.73 10.55 1.52
CA ILE A 145 11.22 9.70 2.61
C ILE A 145 10.02 9.16 3.37
N VAL A 146 9.97 7.84 3.53
CA VAL A 146 8.91 7.15 4.27
C VAL A 146 9.27 7.18 5.75
N PRO A 147 8.42 7.81 6.61
CA PRO A 147 8.72 7.90 8.04
C PRO A 147 8.21 6.70 8.84
N GLY A 148 7.37 5.87 8.26
CA GLY A 148 6.75 4.75 8.96
C GLY A 148 5.65 4.12 8.12
N PHE A 149 4.78 3.35 8.77
CA PHE A 149 3.61 2.75 8.12
C PHE A 149 2.37 2.87 9.00
N ARG A 150 1.22 2.50 8.43
CA ARG A 150 -0.08 2.69 9.06
C ARG A 150 -0.85 1.38 9.09
N LEU A 151 -1.50 1.11 10.23
CA LEU A 151 -2.49 0.04 10.35
C LEU A 151 -3.86 0.65 10.11
N ASP A 152 -4.59 0.10 9.15
CA ASP A 152 -5.95 0.52 8.80
C ASP A 152 -6.95 -0.56 9.16
N ARG A 153 -8.16 -0.12 9.53
CA ARG A 153 -9.34 -0.96 9.59
C ARG A 153 -10.17 -0.74 8.35
N ILE A 154 -10.65 -1.83 7.76
CA ILE A 154 -11.51 -1.78 6.58
C ILE A 154 -12.93 -2.17 7.03
N ASP A 155 -13.90 -1.27 6.81
CA ASP A 155 -15.29 -1.55 7.17
C ASP A 155 -15.97 -2.43 6.11
N PRO A 156 -17.21 -2.92 6.39
CA PRO A 156 -17.92 -3.77 5.44
C PRO A 156 -18.18 -3.13 4.08
N SER A 157 -18.19 -1.80 3.97
CA SER A 157 -18.34 -1.08 2.70
C SER A 157 -17.03 -0.88 1.96
N GLY A 158 -15.92 -1.32 2.54
CA GLY A 158 -14.58 -1.20 1.94
C GLY A 158 -13.89 0.12 2.22
N ILE A 159 -14.39 0.92 3.15
CA ILE A 159 -13.76 2.18 3.54
C ILE A 159 -12.65 1.90 4.54
N TYR A 160 -11.46 2.45 4.25
CA TYR A 160 -10.30 2.34 5.12
C TYR A 160 -10.28 3.50 6.12
N SER A 161 -9.96 3.20 7.37
CA SER A 161 -9.76 4.21 8.40
C SER A 161 -8.50 3.88 9.21
N SER A 162 -7.71 4.91 9.53
CA SER A 162 -6.48 4.75 10.28
C SER A 162 -6.77 4.33 11.72
N MET A 163 -6.14 3.25 12.17
CA MET A 163 -6.18 2.80 13.56
C MET A 163 -4.94 3.22 14.34
N ALA A 164 -3.76 3.12 13.71
CA ALA A 164 -2.49 3.40 14.38
C ALA A 164 -1.41 3.74 13.36
N LEU A 165 -0.51 4.63 13.76
CA LEU A 165 0.68 4.99 13.00
C LEU A 165 1.90 4.44 13.72
N PHE A 166 2.86 3.92 12.94
CA PHE A 166 4.10 3.36 13.47
C PHE A 166 5.28 4.04 12.80
N ASP A 167 6.01 4.85 13.55
CA ASP A 167 7.17 5.57 13.05
C ASP A 167 8.41 4.68 13.14
N PHE A 168 9.26 4.76 12.10
CA PHE A 168 10.57 4.12 12.12
C PHE A 168 11.50 4.85 13.10
N ASP A 169 12.54 4.14 13.50
CA ASP A 169 13.58 4.73 14.35
C ASP A 169 14.46 5.64 13.52
N ALA A 170 14.31 6.95 13.74
CA ALA A 170 15.07 7.97 13.02
C ALA A 170 16.51 8.12 13.51
N SER A 171 16.92 7.39 14.57
CA SER A 171 18.29 7.48 15.10
C SER A 171 19.34 6.80 14.23
N GLY A 172 18.93 6.25 13.09
CA GLY A 172 19.88 5.80 12.06
C GLY A 172 20.54 4.46 12.33
N HIS A 173 19.84 3.42 12.08
CA HIS A 173 20.40 2.06 12.07
C HIS A 173 21.12 1.78 10.75
#